data_e3e0f0de710d2477ab783b7f2f822770
#
_entry.id   e3e0f0de710d2477ab783b7f2f822770
#
_cell.length_a   1.000
_cell.length_b   1.000
_cell.length_c   1.000
_cell.angle_alpha   90.00
_cell.angle_beta   90.00
_cell.angle_gamma   90.00
#
_symmetry.space_group_name_H-M   'P 1'
#
loop_
_entity.id
_entity.type
_entity.pdbx_description
1 polymer ?
#
loop_
_entity_poly.entity_id
_entity_poly.type
_entity_poly.pdbx_seq_one_letter_code
_entity_poly.pdbx_strand_id
1 'polypeptide(L)'
;NENIYDLTYHEVRKLDAGRWFGQKYTGAKVPTLEEVLDLCKGKIQLNIEIKPNAATPELEAETIRIIREKGFAQDCTITSQSYETLCKVKELAPEIRTGYILALGVGSYYDLPAADFFSVQSTFITSGMVQQIHKRSKTISAWTVNREEDASELLSIGVDDLITDKPDMIQQLL
;
A
#
# COMPACT_ATOMS: atom_id res chain seq x y z
N ASN A 1 -6.18 7.92 25.43
CA ASN A 1 -5.60 7.86 24.05
C ASN A 1 -4.11 7.73 24.20
N GLU A 2 -3.62 6.49 24.19
CA GLU A 2 -2.19 6.19 24.19
C GLU A 2 -1.75 6.13 22.71
N ASN A 3 -0.55 6.64 22.42
CA ASN A 3 0.03 6.55 21.11
C ASN A 3 0.62 5.14 20.93
N ILE A 4 0.40 4.50 19.80
CA ILE A 4 0.92 3.14 19.53
C ILE A 4 2.45 3.06 19.66
N TYR A 5 3.16 4.16 19.45
CA TYR A 5 4.63 4.23 19.59
C TYR A 5 5.11 4.18 21.03
N ASP A 6 4.23 4.42 22.00
CA ASP A 6 4.53 4.37 23.42
C ASP A 6 4.21 2.98 24.02
N LEU A 7 3.64 2.07 23.21
CA LEU A 7 3.23 0.74 23.61
C LEU A 7 4.29 -0.31 23.24
N THR A 8 4.51 -1.26 24.15
CA THR A 8 5.24 -2.48 23.80
C THR A 8 4.41 -3.39 22.91
N TYR A 9 5.06 -4.29 22.15
CA TYR A 9 4.37 -5.31 21.37
C TYR A 9 3.36 -6.12 22.20
N HIS A 10 3.72 -6.47 23.47
CA HIS A 10 2.83 -7.20 24.36
C HIS A 10 1.55 -6.42 24.70
N GLU A 11 1.63 -5.10 24.82
CA GLU A 11 0.47 -4.24 25.06
C GLU A 11 -0.38 -4.12 23.81
N VAL A 12 0.22 -3.92 22.64
CA VAL A 12 -0.49 -3.89 21.35
C VAL A 12 -1.25 -5.20 21.11
N ARG A 13 -0.67 -6.36 21.46
CA ARG A 13 -1.32 -7.68 21.31
C ARG A 13 -2.51 -7.89 22.25
N LYS A 14 -2.69 -7.09 23.27
CA LYS A 14 -3.89 -7.12 24.13
C LYS A 14 -5.08 -6.37 23.52
N LEU A 15 -4.82 -5.46 22.59
CA LEU A 15 -5.88 -4.68 21.94
C LEU A 15 -6.80 -5.58 21.10
N ASP A 16 -8.06 -5.18 21.01
CA ASP A 16 -9.04 -5.80 20.12
C ASP A 16 -9.12 -4.98 18.83
N ALA A 17 -8.55 -5.53 17.76
CA ALA A 17 -8.51 -4.89 16.44
C ALA A 17 -9.80 -5.13 15.62
N GLY A 18 -10.72 -5.99 16.09
CA GLY A 18 -11.87 -6.40 15.27
C GLY A 18 -13.23 -5.88 15.73
N ARG A 19 -13.43 -5.63 17.02
CA ARG A 19 -14.74 -5.27 17.60
C ARG A 19 -15.38 -4.05 16.94
N TRP A 20 -14.58 -3.04 16.59
CA TRP A 20 -15.07 -1.83 15.94
C TRP A 20 -15.66 -2.10 14.55
N PHE A 21 -15.17 -3.10 13.84
CA PHE A 21 -15.65 -3.49 12.52
C PHE A 21 -16.93 -4.34 12.58
N GLY A 22 -17.09 -5.16 13.63
CA GLY A 22 -18.28 -5.95 13.84
C GLY A 22 -18.10 -6.98 14.95
N GLN A 23 -19.20 -7.32 15.65
CA GLN A 23 -19.18 -8.20 16.81
C GLN A 23 -18.57 -9.59 16.51
N LYS A 24 -18.74 -10.11 15.28
CA LYS A 24 -18.16 -11.41 14.88
C LYS A 24 -16.63 -11.41 14.82
N TYR A 25 -16.01 -10.21 14.79
CA TYR A 25 -14.55 -10.04 14.76
C TYR A 25 -13.96 -9.70 16.13
N THR A 26 -14.79 -9.69 17.18
CA THR A 26 -14.32 -9.42 18.55
C THR A 26 -13.20 -10.37 18.93
N GLY A 27 -12.13 -9.83 19.49
CA GLY A 27 -10.93 -10.58 19.91
C GLY A 27 -9.85 -10.72 18.83
N ALA A 28 -10.08 -10.24 17.61
CA ALA A 28 -9.03 -10.18 16.59
C ALA A 28 -7.83 -9.35 17.10
N LYS A 29 -6.62 -9.84 16.85
CA LYS A 29 -5.38 -9.21 17.33
C LYS A 29 -4.70 -8.44 16.20
N VAL A 30 -3.97 -7.39 16.57
CA VAL A 30 -3.06 -6.73 15.63
C VAL A 30 -1.95 -7.73 15.24
N PRO A 31 -1.83 -8.13 13.98
CA PRO A 31 -0.81 -9.08 13.55
C PRO A 31 0.57 -8.40 13.48
N THR A 32 1.64 -9.20 13.55
CA THR A 32 2.96 -8.75 13.10
C THR A 32 3.07 -8.85 11.58
N LEU A 33 4.08 -8.19 11.01
CA LEU A 33 4.35 -8.30 9.56
C LEU A 33 4.67 -9.76 9.19
N GLU A 34 5.46 -10.47 10.02
CA GLU A 34 5.80 -11.88 9.80
C GLU A 34 4.57 -12.78 9.77
N GLU A 35 3.61 -12.57 10.69
CA GLU A 35 2.36 -13.33 10.73
C GLU A 35 1.54 -13.12 9.44
N VAL A 36 1.50 -11.89 8.92
CA VAL A 36 0.79 -11.57 7.67
C VAL A 36 1.49 -12.20 6.46
N LEU A 37 2.81 -12.08 6.37
CA LEU A 37 3.59 -12.68 5.28
C LEU A 37 3.45 -14.21 5.26
N ASP A 38 3.53 -14.86 6.43
CA ASP A 38 3.34 -16.32 6.53
C ASP A 38 1.93 -16.76 6.09
N LEU A 39 0.91 -15.99 6.44
CA LEU A 39 -0.47 -16.27 6.05
C LEU A 39 -0.70 -16.14 4.54
N CYS A 40 -0.08 -15.13 3.92
CA CYS A 40 -0.29 -14.75 2.51
C CYS A 40 0.61 -15.51 1.54
N LYS A 41 1.71 -16.11 2.02
CA LYS A 41 2.71 -16.77 1.18
C LYS A 41 2.11 -17.82 0.24
N GLY A 42 2.37 -17.64 -1.07
CA GLY A 42 1.85 -18.51 -2.12
C GLY A 42 0.33 -18.41 -2.37
N LYS A 43 -0.35 -17.41 -1.79
CA LYS A 43 -1.80 -17.23 -1.94
C LYS A 43 -2.16 -15.87 -2.54
N ILE A 44 -1.47 -14.79 -2.16
CA ILE A 44 -1.79 -13.43 -2.57
C ILE A 44 -0.54 -12.56 -2.47
N GLN A 45 -0.43 -11.58 -3.36
CA GLN A 45 0.56 -10.52 -3.29
C GLN A 45 0.14 -9.45 -2.27
N LEU A 46 1.11 -8.76 -1.69
CA LEU A 46 0.86 -7.73 -0.69
C LEU A 46 1.33 -6.35 -1.15
N ASN A 47 0.51 -5.34 -0.87
CA ASN A 47 0.91 -3.95 -0.91
C ASN A 47 1.15 -3.48 0.54
N ILE A 48 2.40 -3.25 0.90
CA ILE A 48 2.84 -2.91 2.27
C ILE A 48 3.07 -1.40 2.35
N GLU A 49 2.20 -0.68 3.05
CA GLU A 49 2.39 0.74 3.26
C GLU A 49 3.31 1.01 4.45
N ILE A 50 4.41 1.74 4.22
CA ILE A 50 5.28 2.26 5.27
C ILE A 50 4.86 3.69 5.60
N LYS A 51 4.49 3.91 6.88
CA LYS A 51 4.19 5.24 7.45
C LYS A 51 5.32 5.64 8.38
N PRO A 52 6.34 6.36 7.88
CA PRO A 52 7.50 6.71 8.68
C PRO A 52 7.12 7.70 9.78
N ASN A 53 7.84 7.60 10.90
CA ASN A 53 7.75 8.56 11.99
C ASN A 53 9.09 8.66 12.72
N ALA A 54 9.29 9.72 13.52
CA ALA A 54 10.54 9.98 14.20
C ALA A 54 10.91 8.93 15.28
N ALA A 55 9.92 8.16 15.77
CA ALA A 55 10.14 7.15 16.81
C ALA A 55 10.67 5.81 16.25
N THR A 56 10.63 5.63 14.91
CA THR A 56 11.06 4.37 14.26
C THR A 56 12.01 4.65 13.09
N PRO A 57 13.24 5.15 13.34
CA PRO A 57 14.17 5.59 12.29
C PRO A 57 14.64 4.46 11.36
N GLU A 58 14.57 3.21 11.79
CA GLU A 58 15.00 2.02 11.03
C GLU A 58 13.83 1.22 10.45
N LEU A 59 12.63 1.80 10.36
CA LEU A 59 11.42 1.10 9.95
C LEU A 59 11.54 0.47 8.56
N GLU A 60 12.14 1.18 7.60
CA GLU A 60 12.35 0.67 6.24
C GLU A 60 13.29 -0.53 6.23
N ALA A 61 14.42 -0.43 6.93
CA ALA A 61 15.41 -1.50 7.00
C ALA A 61 14.84 -2.76 7.65
N GLU A 62 14.11 -2.62 8.75
CA GLU A 62 13.50 -3.74 9.46
C GLU A 62 12.38 -4.38 8.63
N THR A 63 11.55 -3.58 7.96
CA THR A 63 10.51 -4.09 7.05
C THR A 63 11.14 -4.94 5.92
N ILE A 64 12.20 -4.42 5.29
CA ILE A 64 12.92 -5.13 4.22
C ILE A 64 13.57 -6.42 4.74
N ARG A 65 14.19 -6.38 5.93
CA ARG A 65 14.78 -7.56 6.55
C ARG A 65 13.75 -8.68 6.70
N ILE A 66 12.58 -8.36 7.26
CA ILE A 66 11.48 -9.32 7.45
C ILE A 66 10.98 -9.87 6.12
N ILE A 67 10.75 -9.01 5.13
CA ILE A 67 10.31 -9.42 3.78
C ILE A 67 11.29 -10.42 3.16
N ARG A 68 12.61 -10.14 3.25
CA ARG A 68 13.65 -11.02 2.71
C ARG A 68 13.75 -12.35 3.46
N GLU A 69 13.72 -12.32 4.79
CA GLU A 69 13.73 -13.53 5.62
C GLU A 69 12.55 -14.46 5.36
N LYS A 70 11.38 -13.89 5.07
CA LYS A 70 10.18 -14.64 4.68
C LYS A 70 10.19 -15.08 3.21
N GLY A 71 11.15 -14.59 2.40
CA GLY A 71 11.21 -14.87 0.96
C GLY A 71 10.02 -14.31 0.21
N PHE A 72 9.58 -13.09 0.54
CA PHE A 72 8.37 -12.45 0.01
C PHE A 72 8.66 -11.27 -0.94
N ALA A 73 9.93 -11.00 -1.25
CA ALA A 73 10.34 -9.81 -2.01
C ALA A 73 9.73 -9.71 -3.42
N GLN A 74 9.42 -10.85 -4.05
CA GLN A 74 8.80 -10.91 -5.38
C GLN A 74 7.27 -10.88 -5.34
N ASP A 75 6.69 -11.08 -4.14
CA ASP A 75 5.24 -11.16 -3.93
C ASP A 75 4.69 -9.93 -3.19
N CYS A 76 5.50 -8.87 -3.05
CA CYS A 76 5.04 -7.63 -2.45
C CYS A 76 5.49 -6.38 -3.21
N THR A 77 4.77 -5.30 -2.95
CA THR A 77 5.18 -3.92 -3.25
C THR A 77 5.26 -3.13 -1.95
N ILE A 78 6.09 -2.10 -1.91
CA ILE A 78 6.13 -1.15 -0.79
C ILE A 78 5.60 0.19 -1.25
N THR A 79 4.65 0.74 -0.52
CA THR A 79 4.09 2.07 -0.77
C THR A 79 4.34 3.02 0.40
N SER A 80 4.41 4.31 0.11
CA SER A 80 4.49 5.37 1.13
C SER A 80 4.02 6.71 0.58
N GLN A 81 3.53 7.56 1.48
CA GLN A 81 3.33 8.99 1.21
C GLN A 81 4.62 9.80 1.34
N SER A 82 5.69 9.21 1.88
CA SER A 82 7.02 9.81 1.96
C SER A 82 7.88 9.33 0.79
N TYR A 83 8.27 10.25 -0.09
CA TYR A 83 9.18 9.91 -1.17
C TYR A 83 10.58 9.54 -0.63
N GLU A 84 11.03 10.16 0.47
CA GLU A 84 12.28 9.81 1.14
C GLU A 84 12.31 8.34 1.57
N THR A 85 11.19 7.83 2.13
CA THR A 85 11.03 6.40 2.46
C THR A 85 11.22 5.52 1.23
N LEU A 86 10.62 5.90 0.07
CA LEU A 86 10.80 5.12 -1.16
C LEU A 86 12.26 5.16 -1.66
N CYS A 87 12.95 6.28 -1.52
CA CYS A 87 14.38 6.37 -1.84
C CYS A 87 15.21 5.41 -0.97
N LYS A 88 14.96 5.38 0.35
CA LYS A 88 15.62 4.43 1.26
C LYS A 88 15.31 2.98 0.91
N VAL A 89 14.06 2.67 0.58
CA VAL A 89 13.67 1.32 0.13
C VAL A 89 14.43 0.93 -1.13
N LYS A 90 14.52 1.80 -2.14
CA LYS A 90 15.26 1.53 -3.39
C LYS A 90 16.77 1.41 -3.16
N GLU A 91 17.34 2.13 -2.22
CA GLU A 91 18.74 2.00 -1.84
C GLU A 91 19.03 0.64 -1.18
N LEU A 92 18.15 0.19 -0.27
CA LEU A 92 18.32 -1.04 0.50
C LEU A 92 17.88 -2.30 -0.26
N ALA A 93 16.84 -2.19 -1.09
CA ALA A 93 16.18 -3.29 -1.78
C ALA A 93 15.65 -2.86 -3.16
N PRO A 94 16.54 -2.63 -4.15
CA PRO A 94 16.14 -2.19 -5.50
C PRO A 94 15.23 -3.19 -6.22
N GLU A 95 15.24 -4.46 -5.81
CA GLU A 95 14.40 -5.53 -6.35
C GLU A 95 12.92 -5.40 -5.94
N ILE A 96 12.60 -4.69 -4.86
CA ILE A 96 11.22 -4.52 -4.41
C ILE A 96 10.58 -3.37 -5.18
N ARG A 97 9.42 -3.63 -5.77
CA ARG A 97 8.63 -2.62 -6.48
C ARG A 97 8.06 -1.60 -5.48
N THR A 98 8.13 -0.31 -5.83
CA THR A 98 7.74 0.78 -4.93
C THR A 98 6.66 1.67 -5.55
N GLY A 99 5.71 2.13 -4.72
CA GLY A 99 4.62 3.01 -5.14
C GLY A 99 4.53 4.28 -4.30
N TYR A 100 4.41 5.43 -4.98
CA TYR A 100 4.22 6.71 -4.31
C TYR A 100 2.74 7.02 -4.14
N ILE A 101 2.31 7.21 -2.89
CA ILE A 101 0.91 7.51 -2.56
C ILE A 101 0.69 9.01 -2.64
N LEU A 102 -0.22 9.43 -3.53
CA LEU A 102 -0.62 10.81 -3.74
C LEU A 102 -2.05 11.03 -3.24
N ALA A 103 -2.20 11.79 -2.17
CA ALA A 103 -3.51 12.20 -1.66
C ALA A 103 -4.10 13.40 -2.41
N LEU A 104 -3.24 14.20 -3.05
CA LEU A 104 -3.62 15.38 -3.84
C LEU A 104 -2.93 15.28 -5.20
N GLY A 105 -3.69 15.30 -6.29
CA GLY A 105 -3.19 15.22 -7.66
C GLY A 105 -2.56 16.51 -8.20
N VAL A 106 -1.89 17.30 -7.35
CA VAL A 106 -1.32 18.60 -7.72
C VAL A 106 0.15 18.46 -8.07
N GLY A 107 0.49 18.68 -9.33
CA GLY A 107 1.87 18.78 -9.83
C GLY A 107 2.29 17.67 -10.79
N SER A 108 3.38 17.92 -11.52
CA SER A 108 3.94 17.00 -12.55
C SER A 108 5.04 16.12 -11.95
N TYR A 109 4.77 15.42 -10.83
CA TYR A 109 5.76 14.64 -10.09
C TYR A 109 5.99 13.23 -10.62
N TYR A 110 5.77 13.00 -11.92
CA TYR A 110 5.84 11.64 -12.48
C TYR A 110 7.26 11.16 -12.79
N ASP A 111 8.26 12.06 -12.73
CA ASP A 111 9.67 11.75 -12.96
C ASP A 111 10.43 11.44 -11.66
N LEU A 112 9.85 10.62 -10.80
CA LEU A 112 10.42 10.20 -9.53
C LEU A 112 11.07 8.82 -9.66
N PRO A 113 12.42 8.70 -9.69
CA PRO A 113 13.11 7.42 -9.93
C PRO A 113 12.77 6.33 -8.92
N ALA A 114 12.54 6.71 -7.66
CA ALA A 114 12.21 5.76 -6.61
C ALA A 114 10.71 5.39 -6.55
N ALA A 115 9.92 5.72 -7.56
CA ALA A 115 8.53 5.28 -7.67
C ALA A 115 8.33 4.51 -8.98
N ASP A 116 8.05 3.21 -8.88
CA ASP A 116 7.72 2.37 -10.05
C ASP A 116 6.25 2.55 -10.47
N PHE A 117 5.41 2.95 -9.53
CA PHE A 117 4.00 3.27 -9.77
C PHE A 117 3.50 4.38 -8.85
N PHE A 118 2.32 4.91 -9.18
CA PHE A 118 1.63 5.92 -8.37
C PHE A 118 0.31 5.38 -7.86
N SER A 119 0.05 5.56 -6.56
CA SER A 119 -1.22 5.24 -5.93
C SER A 119 -1.96 6.53 -5.62
N VAL A 120 -3.02 6.84 -6.38
CA VAL A 120 -3.66 8.16 -6.42
C VAL A 120 -5.10 8.07 -5.92
N GLN A 121 -5.54 9.07 -5.16
CA GLN A 121 -6.95 9.17 -4.78
C GLN A 121 -7.82 9.30 -6.04
N SER A 122 -8.81 8.43 -6.19
CA SER A 122 -9.61 8.24 -7.41
C SER A 122 -10.19 9.53 -7.99
N THR A 123 -10.65 10.44 -7.13
CA THR A 123 -11.26 11.72 -7.50
C THR A 123 -10.30 12.70 -8.20
N PHE A 124 -8.98 12.48 -8.14
CA PHE A 124 -7.98 13.32 -8.78
C PHE A 124 -7.41 12.73 -10.06
N ILE A 125 -7.81 11.50 -10.40
CA ILE A 125 -7.29 10.83 -11.60
C ILE A 125 -7.98 11.39 -12.84
N THR A 126 -7.18 11.75 -13.83
CA THR A 126 -7.62 12.16 -15.16
C THR A 126 -6.95 11.32 -16.23
N SER A 127 -7.57 11.22 -17.41
CA SER A 127 -6.95 10.53 -18.57
C SER A 127 -5.59 11.12 -18.96
N GLY A 128 -5.42 12.43 -18.81
CA GLY A 128 -4.13 13.10 -19.03
C GLY A 128 -3.06 12.66 -18.03
N MET A 129 -3.41 12.49 -16.75
CA MET A 129 -2.51 11.95 -15.72
C MET A 129 -2.08 10.52 -16.04
N VAL A 130 -3.03 9.66 -16.38
CA VAL A 130 -2.77 8.25 -16.75
C VAL A 130 -1.77 8.20 -17.92
N GLN A 131 -2.03 8.95 -19.00
CA GLN A 131 -1.15 9.02 -20.16
C GLN A 131 0.27 9.50 -19.81
N GLN A 132 0.41 10.50 -18.92
CA GLN A 132 1.71 11.02 -18.52
C GLN A 132 2.51 10.00 -17.68
N ILE A 133 1.85 9.23 -16.85
CA ILE A 133 2.44 8.16 -16.06
C ILE A 133 2.87 7.00 -16.97
N HIS A 134 2.01 6.56 -17.88
CA HIS A 134 2.30 5.49 -18.83
C HIS A 134 3.44 5.84 -19.80
N LYS A 135 3.55 7.10 -20.26
CA LYS A 135 4.68 7.57 -21.09
C LYS A 135 6.04 7.39 -20.39
N ARG A 136 6.08 7.24 -19.08
CA ARG A 136 7.27 6.98 -18.27
C ARG A 136 7.45 5.52 -17.91
N SER A 137 6.71 4.63 -18.56
CA SER A 137 6.69 3.18 -18.28
C SER A 137 6.37 2.85 -16.82
N LYS A 138 5.51 3.68 -16.19
CA LYS A 138 5.01 3.48 -14.83
C LYS A 138 3.53 3.18 -14.87
N THR A 139 3.01 2.60 -13.79
CA THR A 139 1.59 2.28 -13.64
C THR A 139 0.90 3.17 -12.60
N ILE A 140 -0.43 3.17 -12.62
CA ILE A 140 -1.26 3.95 -11.70
C ILE A 140 -2.34 3.08 -11.06
N SER A 141 -2.42 3.15 -9.72
CA SER A 141 -3.48 2.53 -8.93
C SER A 141 -4.41 3.60 -8.38
N ALA A 142 -5.71 3.34 -8.40
CA ALA A 142 -6.72 4.25 -7.85
C ALA A 142 -7.24 3.80 -6.49
N TRP A 143 -7.33 4.70 -5.49
CA TRP A 143 -7.91 4.44 -4.16
C TRP A 143 -8.87 5.55 -3.70
N THR A 144 -9.89 5.30 -2.89
CA THR A 144 -10.52 4.02 -2.65
C THR A 144 -11.76 3.93 -3.53
N VAL A 145 -11.87 2.88 -4.33
CA VAL A 145 -12.91 2.72 -5.36
C VAL A 145 -13.94 1.72 -4.86
N ASN A 146 -15.10 2.19 -4.41
CA ASN A 146 -16.14 1.38 -3.78
C ASN A 146 -17.47 1.37 -4.54
N ARG A 147 -17.51 1.89 -5.79
CA ARG A 147 -18.67 1.91 -6.66
C ARG A 147 -18.31 1.37 -8.04
N GLU A 148 -19.22 0.61 -8.63
CA GLU A 148 -19.03 0.00 -9.96
C GLU A 148 -18.84 1.04 -11.07
N GLU A 149 -19.61 2.15 -11.00
CA GLU A 149 -19.52 3.22 -11.99
C GLU A 149 -18.13 3.86 -11.98
N ASP A 150 -17.61 4.19 -10.77
CA ASP A 150 -16.29 4.80 -10.60
C ASP A 150 -15.18 3.84 -11.09
N ALA A 151 -15.32 2.54 -10.78
CA ALA A 151 -14.40 1.51 -11.24
C ALA A 151 -14.37 1.41 -12.77
N SER A 152 -15.54 1.34 -13.40
CA SER A 152 -15.68 1.26 -14.86
C SER A 152 -15.12 2.49 -15.55
N GLU A 153 -15.36 3.70 -15.02
CA GLU A 153 -14.81 4.94 -15.55
C GLU A 153 -13.27 4.94 -15.47
N LEU A 154 -12.70 4.61 -14.31
CA LEU A 154 -11.25 4.59 -14.11
C LEU A 154 -10.56 3.56 -15.01
N LEU A 155 -11.12 2.37 -15.15
CA LEU A 155 -10.62 1.34 -16.07
C LEU A 155 -10.69 1.83 -17.54
N SER A 156 -11.77 2.52 -17.92
CA SER A 156 -11.95 3.03 -19.29
C SER A 156 -10.91 4.06 -19.70
N ILE A 157 -10.37 4.84 -18.75
CA ILE A 157 -9.30 5.82 -18.99
C ILE A 157 -7.89 5.23 -18.81
N GLY A 158 -7.78 3.92 -18.49
CA GLY A 158 -6.53 3.17 -18.46
C GLY A 158 -5.84 3.10 -17.10
N VAL A 159 -6.57 3.22 -15.99
CA VAL A 159 -6.02 2.92 -14.65
C VAL A 159 -5.69 1.44 -14.58
N ASP A 160 -4.49 1.10 -14.06
CA ASP A 160 -3.97 -0.27 -14.09
C ASP A 160 -4.48 -1.12 -12.92
N ASP A 161 -4.63 -0.51 -11.72
CA ASP A 161 -5.05 -1.22 -10.51
C ASP A 161 -6.11 -0.42 -9.74
N LEU A 162 -7.05 -1.13 -9.10
CA LEU A 162 -8.07 -0.55 -8.23
C LEU A 162 -7.90 -1.03 -6.79
N ILE A 163 -7.84 -0.11 -5.85
CA ILE A 163 -7.82 -0.37 -4.41
C ILE A 163 -9.22 -0.12 -3.86
N THR A 164 -9.83 -1.17 -3.28
CA THR A 164 -11.23 -1.17 -2.86
C THR A 164 -11.44 -1.88 -1.52
N ASP A 165 -12.46 -1.47 -0.78
CA ASP A 165 -13.00 -2.22 0.38
C ASP A 165 -13.99 -3.32 -0.04
N LYS A 166 -14.31 -3.41 -1.35
CA LYS A 166 -15.31 -4.33 -1.92
C LYS A 166 -14.72 -5.17 -3.06
N PRO A 167 -13.73 -6.04 -2.78
CA PRO A 167 -13.05 -6.81 -3.82
C PRO A 167 -13.99 -7.70 -4.63
N ASP A 168 -15.01 -8.29 -4.01
CA ASP A 168 -16.00 -9.13 -4.70
C ASP A 168 -16.77 -8.36 -5.79
N MET A 169 -17.03 -7.07 -5.56
CA MET A 169 -17.68 -6.19 -6.54
C MET A 169 -16.75 -5.93 -7.74
N ILE A 170 -15.49 -5.60 -7.47
CA ILE A 170 -14.52 -5.31 -8.54
C ILE A 170 -14.22 -6.54 -9.38
N GLN A 171 -14.13 -7.73 -8.78
CA GLN A 171 -13.88 -8.99 -9.52
C GLN A 171 -14.96 -9.32 -10.54
N GLN A 172 -16.18 -8.82 -10.37
CA GLN A 172 -17.27 -9.03 -11.33
C GLN A 172 -17.17 -8.11 -12.56
N LEU A 173 -16.32 -7.08 -12.52
CA LEU A 173 -16.10 -6.13 -13.61
C LEU A 173 -14.89 -6.49 -14.47
N LEU A 174 -14.01 -7.37 -14.00
CA LEU A 174 -12.78 -7.82 -14.66
C LEU A 174 -13.01 -9.15 -15.37
#